data_6a12d56c315a0eafe5d4de9d2f7b2371
#
_entry.id   6a12d56c315a0eafe5d4de9d2f7b2371
#
_cell.length_a   1.000
_cell.length_b   1.000
_cell.length_c   1.000
_cell.angle_alpha   90.00
_cell.angle_beta   90.00
_cell.angle_gamma   90.00
#
_symmetry.space_group_name_H-M   'P 1'
#
loop_
_entity.id
_entity.type
_entity.pdbx_description
1 polymer ?
#
loop_
_entity_poly.entity_id
_entity_poly.type
_entity_poly.pdbx_seq_one_letter_code
_entity_poly.pdbx_strand_id
1 'polypeptide(L)'
;VSRDARWNRLLELLAERGRLEVEETAAALDVSPATIRRDLDRLARQRMLLRTRGGAAALGVSYELPLRYKRGRQAEEKQRIGRAVAGEIAAGEVVGLTGGTTVTEVARALSLRPDITGDPDAGDKGRPPALTVVTNALNIANELAVRPQIKIVVTGGVARSQSYELTGPLAGGVLDEIALDTAVLGVNAIDGRGAHVHHEGEASINRLLAERARRVIVAADSSKTGRRAFARVCGLPQVDVLVTDAGLGEEARAGFRDAGVRVVAV
;
A
#
# COMPACT_ATOMS: atom_id res chain seq x y z
N VAL A 1 21.41 15.18 -8.36
CA VAL A 1 20.23 14.31 -8.10
C VAL A 1 19.74 13.78 -9.44
N SER A 2 19.49 12.45 -9.57
CA SER A 2 18.94 11.87 -10.79
C SER A 2 17.56 12.48 -11.10
N ARG A 3 17.16 12.45 -12.38
CA ARG A 3 15.86 13.00 -12.79
C ARG A 3 14.70 12.34 -12.03
N ASP A 4 14.75 11.03 -11.88
CA ASP A 4 13.66 10.26 -11.26
C ASP A 4 13.59 10.53 -9.74
N ALA A 5 14.72 10.64 -9.06
CA ALA A 5 14.76 11.06 -7.66
C ALA A 5 14.24 12.50 -7.46
N ARG A 6 14.53 13.40 -8.38
CA ARG A 6 14.04 14.78 -8.35
C ARG A 6 12.52 14.83 -8.59
N TRP A 7 12.01 14.05 -9.56
CA TRP A 7 10.57 13.95 -9.81
C TRP A 7 9.82 13.38 -8.60
N ASN A 8 10.36 12.36 -7.95
CA ASN A 8 9.81 11.84 -6.71
C ASN A 8 9.68 12.94 -5.66
N ARG A 9 10.77 13.72 -5.47
CA ARG A 9 10.77 14.79 -4.48
C ARG A 9 9.80 15.92 -4.83
N LEU A 10 9.69 16.30 -6.10
CA LEU A 10 8.68 17.26 -6.58
C LEU A 10 7.26 16.83 -6.27
N LEU A 11 6.93 15.56 -6.54
CA LEU A 11 5.60 15.03 -6.29
C LEU A 11 5.30 14.85 -4.80
N GLU A 12 6.31 14.55 -3.98
CA GLU A 12 6.20 14.53 -2.51
C GLU A 12 5.86 15.91 -1.96
N LEU A 13 6.64 16.91 -2.33
CA LEU A 13 6.42 18.30 -1.93
C LEU A 13 5.05 18.79 -2.38
N LEU A 14 4.61 18.41 -3.58
CA LEU A 14 3.29 18.74 -4.09
C LEU A 14 2.18 18.08 -3.27
N ALA A 15 2.34 16.82 -2.88
CA ALA A 15 1.38 16.10 -2.04
C ALA A 15 1.31 16.67 -0.62
N GLU A 16 2.41 17.17 -0.08
CA GLU A 16 2.48 17.77 1.25
C GLU A 16 1.87 19.19 1.28
N ARG A 17 2.20 20.00 0.28
CA ARG A 17 1.87 21.44 0.26
C ARG A 17 0.66 21.78 -0.60
N GLY A 18 0.18 20.85 -1.44
CA GLY A 18 -0.89 21.07 -2.41
C GLY A 18 -0.48 21.96 -3.60
N ARG A 19 0.60 22.76 -3.46
CA ARG A 19 1.11 23.70 -4.46
C ARG A 19 2.62 23.81 -4.38
N LEU A 20 3.27 24.08 -5.52
CA LEU A 20 4.70 24.36 -5.64
C LEU A 20 4.91 25.65 -6.41
N GLU A 21 5.86 26.46 -5.95
CA GLU A 21 6.39 27.62 -6.68
C GLU A 21 7.77 27.26 -7.26
N VAL A 22 8.04 27.67 -8.50
CA VAL A 22 9.25 27.26 -9.22
C VAL A 22 10.52 27.71 -8.52
N GLU A 23 10.59 28.97 -8.10
CA GLU A 23 11.81 29.55 -7.51
C GLU A 23 12.13 28.94 -6.13
N GLU A 24 11.12 28.80 -5.26
CA GLU A 24 11.25 28.14 -3.96
C GLU A 24 11.67 26.67 -4.11
N THR A 25 11.01 25.96 -5.04
CA THR A 25 11.30 24.54 -5.28
C THR A 25 12.69 24.33 -5.88
N ALA A 26 13.14 25.24 -6.73
CA ALA A 26 14.47 25.21 -7.32
C ALA A 26 15.56 25.37 -6.24
N ALA A 27 15.37 26.31 -5.32
CA ALA A 27 16.26 26.51 -4.18
C ALA A 27 16.26 25.29 -3.24
N ALA A 28 15.09 24.73 -2.93
CA ALA A 28 14.95 23.56 -2.04
C ALA A 28 15.60 22.29 -2.61
N LEU A 29 15.67 22.13 -3.93
CA LEU A 29 16.22 20.95 -4.60
C LEU A 29 17.62 21.18 -5.19
N ASP A 30 18.21 22.35 -4.97
CA ASP A 30 19.52 22.75 -5.47
C ASP A 30 19.66 22.54 -6.99
N VAL A 31 18.69 23.09 -7.75
CA VAL A 31 18.66 23.03 -9.21
C VAL A 31 18.18 24.36 -9.80
N SER A 32 18.45 24.57 -11.09
CA SER A 32 17.99 25.81 -11.74
C SER A 32 16.45 25.85 -11.88
N PRO A 33 15.84 27.07 -11.82
CA PRO A 33 14.42 27.26 -12.09
C PRO A 33 13.98 26.72 -13.47
N ALA A 34 14.87 26.78 -14.46
CA ALA A 34 14.61 26.23 -15.79
C ALA A 34 14.48 24.69 -15.77
N THR A 35 15.23 24.01 -14.89
CA THR A 35 15.13 22.57 -14.69
C THR A 35 13.78 22.22 -14.08
N ILE A 36 13.37 22.94 -13.03
CA ILE A 36 12.06 22.75 -12.39
C ILE A 36 10.92 22.99 -13.38
N ARG A 37 10.96 24.07 -14.16
CA ARG A 37 9.93 24.34 -15.18
C ARG A 37 9.79 23.17 -16.16
N ARG A 38 10.89 22.63 -16.69
CA ARG A 38 10.88 21.48 -17.61
C ARG A 38 10.33 20.22 -16.93
N ASP A 39 10.70 19.98 -15.69
CA ASP A 39 10.22 18.80 -14.96
C ASP A 39 8.71 18.92 -14.68
N LEU A 40 8.22 20.05 -14.22
CA LEU A 40 6.80 20.32 -14.01
C LEU A 40 6.00 20.22 -15.33
N ASP A 41 6.54 20.68 -16.46
CA ASP A 41 5.90 20.56 -17.77
C ASP A 41 5.80 19.09 -18.22
N ARG A 42 6.81 18.28 -17.94
CA ARG A 42 6.78 16.84 -18.25
C ARG A 42 5.79 16.09 -17.35
N LEU A 43 5.77 16.39 -16.06
CA LEU A 43 4.81 15.82 -15.11
C LEU A 43 3.37 16.22 -15.43
N ALA A 44 3.14 17.45 -15.89
CA ALA A 44 1.82 17.92 -16.34
C ALA A 44 1.34 17.16 -17.59
N ARG A 45 2.22 16.94 -18.60
CA ARG A 45 1.91 16.12 -19.77
C ARG A 45 1.54 14.68 -19.40
N GLN A 46 2.11 14.15 -18.33
CA GLN A 46 1.75 12.85 -17.77
C GLN A 46 0.50 12.91 -16.86
N ARG A 47 -0.18 14.06 -16.79
CA ARG A 47 -1.35 14.28 -15.93
C ARG A 47 -1.08 13.99 -14.45
N MET A 48 0.13 14.30 -13.97
CA MET A 48 0.52 14.06 -12.59
C MET A 48 0.37 15.31 -11.71
N LEU A 49 0.16 16.48 -12.32
CA LEU A 49 -0.07 17.75 -11.66
C LEU A 49 -0.72 18.73 -12.64
N LEU A 50 -1.24 19.84 -12.12
CA LEU A 50 -1.71 20.99 -12.91
C LEU A 50 -0.64 22.06 -12.94
N ARG A 51 -0.34 22.59 -14.13
CA ARG A 51 0.52 23.78 -14.24
C ARG A 51 -0.25 25.02 -13.79
N THR A 52 0.40 25.82 -12.98
CA THR A 52 -0.08 27.15 -12.58
C THR A 52 0.87 28.24 -13.04
N ARG A 53 0.46 29.49 -12.95
CA ARG A 53 1.34 30.63 -13.24
C ARG A 53 2.44 30.69 -12.16
N GLY A 54 3.68 30.39 -12.55
CA GLY A 54 4.84 30.33 -11.64
C GLY A 54 5.12 29.00 -10.95
N GLY A 55 4.25 27.97 -11.13
CA GLY A 55 4.46 26.71 -10.41
C GLY A 55 3.58 25.54 -10.86
N ALA A 56 3.13 24.75 -9.90
CA ALA A 56 2.22 23.65 -10.10
C ALA A 56 1.29 23.47 -8.89
N ALA A 57 0.14 22.85 -9.12
CA ALA A 57 -0.83 22.46 -8.10
C ALA A 57 -1.18 20.97 -8.22
N ALA A 58 -1.61 20.36 -7.14
CA ALA A 58 -2.16 19.02 -7.12
C ALA A 58 -3.48 18.97 -7.91
N LEU A 59 -3.79 17.82 -8.52
CA LEU A 59 -4.94 17.60 -9.40
C LEU A 59 -6.31 17.64 -8.71
N GLY A 60 -6.39 17.90 -7.41
CA GLY A 60 -7.60 18.03 -6.62
C GLY A 60 -7.45 17.54 -5.19
N VAL A 61 -8.54 17.61 -4.41
CA VAL A 61 -8.58 17.25 -2.98
C VAL A 61 -8.22 15.78 -2.73
N SER A 62 -8.43 14.91 -3.72
CA SER A 62 -8.11 13.47 -3.66
C SER A 62 -6.89 13.11 -4.50
N TYR A 63 -5.92 14.01 -4.64
CA TYR A 63 -4.72 13.72 -5.41
C TYR A 63 -3.94 12.55 -4.79
N GLU A 64 -3.92 11.45 -5.51
CA GLU A 64 -3.18 10.27 -5.14
C GLU A 64 -1.90 10.13 -5.97
N LEU A 65 -0.75 10.11 -5.28
CA LEU A 65 0.53 9.88 -5.92
C LEU A 65 0.57 8.44 -6.47
N PRO A 66 0.89 8.22 -7.77
CA PRO A 66 1.02 6.88 -8.30
C PRO A 66 2.00 6.02 -7.50
N LEU A 67 1.72 4.72 -7.39
CA LEU A 67 2.45 3.76 -6.55
C LEU A 67 3.96 3.79 -6.80
N ARG A 68 4.38 3.92 -8.07
CA ARG A 68 5.79 3.98 -8.45
C ARG A 68 6.57 5.12 -7.78
N TYR A 69 5.90 6.23 -7.43
CA TYR A 69 6.52 7.38 -6.76
C TYR A 69 6.40 7.32 -5.24
N LYS A 70 5.54 6.45 -4.69
CA LYS A 70 5.41 6.22 -3.25
C LYS A 70 6.47 5.26 -2.69
N ARG A 71 7.18 4.52 -3.55
CA ARG A 71 8.13 3.46 -3.12
C ARG A 71 9.28 3.99 -2.27
N GLY A 72 9.80 5.18 -2.58
CA GLY A 72 10.93 5.79 -1.85
C GLY A 72 10.57 6.39 -0.49
N ARG A 73 9.27 6.65 -0.23
CA ARG A 73 8.84 7.26 1.04
C ARG A 73 8.81 6.21 2.13
N GLN A 74 9.52 6.51 3.26
CA GLN A 74 9.57 5.62 4.43
C GLN A 74 9.86 4.16 4.03
N ALA A 75 10.85 3.98 3.15
CA ALA A 75 11.17 2.66 2.59
C ALA A 75 11.64 1.68 3.68
N GLU A 76 12.46 2.16 4.62
CA GLU A 76 12.96 1.35 5.73
C GLU A 76 11.86 0.95 6.71
N GLU A 77 10.97 1.91 7.06
CA GLU A 77 9.80 1.65 7.90
C GLU A 77 8.90 0.59 7.26
N LYS A 78 8.58 0.73 5.98
CA LYS A 78 7.75 -0.24 5.26
C LYS A 78 8.37 -1.62 5.18
N GLN A 79 9.70 -1.71 5.04
CA GLN A 79 10.39 -2.99 5.07
C GLN A 79 10.35 -3.65 6.46
N ARG A 80 10.50 -2.86 7.55
CA ARG A 80 10.33 -3.38 8.92
C ARG A 80 8.90 -3.85 9.15
N ILE A 81 7.91 -3.03 8.79
CA ILE A 81 6.49 -3.39 8.85
C ILE A 81 6.22 -4.64 8.02
N GLY A 82 6.73 -4.71 6.79
CA GLY A 82 6.56 -5.86 5.91
C GLY A 82 7.07 -7.17 6.53
N ARG A 83 8.25 -7.15 7.15
CA ARG A 83 8.82 -8.31 7.87
C ARG A 83 7.99 -8.69 9.09
N ALA A 84 7.54 -7.71 9.87
CA ALA A 84 6.72 -7.97 11.04
C ALA A 84 5.37 -8.59 10.67
N VAL A 85 4.68 -8.05 9.65
CA VAL A 85 3.43 -8.62 9.13
C VAL A 85 3.65 -10.02 8.58
N ALA A 86 4.72 -10.25 7.83
CA ALA A 86 5.06 -11.59 7.33
C ALA A 86 5.26 -12.59 8.48
N GLY A 87 5.82 -12.17 9.61
CA GLY A 87 5.95 -12.99 10.82
C GLY A 87 4.63 -13.35 11.52
N GLU A 88 3.57 -12.58 11.27
CA GLU A 88 2.21 -12.84 11.79
C GLU A 88 1.44 -13.91 10.99
N ILE A 89 1.93 -14.28 9.81
CA ILE A 89 1.28 -15.20 8.88
C ILE A 89 1.91 -16.58 9.04
N ALA A 90 1.10 -17.62 9.27
CA ALA A 90 1.57 -18.98 9.36
C ALA A 90 1.65 -19.64 7.96
N ALA A 91 2.54 -20.64 7.82
CA ALA A 91 2.55 -21.48 6.63
C ALA A 91 1.21 -22.23 6.51
N GLY A 92 0.71 -22.38 5.29
CA GLY A 92 -0.57 -23.01 4.98
C GLY A 92 -1.78 -22.06 5.00
N GLU A 93 -1.66 -20.82 5.50
CA GLU A 93 -2.76 -19.85 5.50
C GLU A 93 -3.20 -19.44 4.09
N VAL A 94 -4.45 -19.05 3.98
CA VAL A 94 -5.03 -18.33 2.83
C VAL A 94 -5.05 -16.85 3.17
N VAL A 95 -4.19 -16.06 2.51
CA VAL A 95 -3.94 -14.66 2.87
C VAL A 95 -4.42 -13.72 1.78
N GLY A 96 -5.31 -12.79 2.14
CA GLY A 96 -5.69 -11.67 1.29
C GLY A 96 -4.66 -10.54 1.38
N LEU A 97 -4.09 -10.10 0.27
CA LEU A 97 -3.19 -8.95 0.20
C LEU A 97 -3.79 -7.86 -0.68
N THR A 98 -4.10 -6.70 -0.11
CA THR A 98 -4.49 -5.52 -0.91
C THR A 98 -3.26 -4.88 -1.57
N GLY A 99 -3.47 -3.87 -2.39
CA GLY A 99 -2.36 -3.12 -2.97
C GLY A 99 -1.65 -2.17 -2.00
N GLY A 100 -0.71 -1.42 -2.53
CA GLY A 100 0.05 -0.41 -1.80
C GLY A 100 1.51 -0.80 -1.56
N THR A 101 2.34 0.23 -1.28
CA THR A 101 3.79 0.04 -1.14
C THR A 101 4.18 -0.77 0.10
N THR A 102 3.45 -0.62 1.21
CA THR A 102 3.70 -1.37 2.44
C THR A 102 3.35 -2.85 2.27
N VAL A 103 2.19 -3.15 1.65
CA VAL A 103 1.79 -4.55 1.40
C VAL A 103 2.69 -5.20 0.32
N THR A 104 3.24 -4.44 -0.60
CA THR A 104 4.29 -4.94 -1.50
C THR A 104 5.52 -5.42 -0.72
N GLU A 105 5.93 -4.71 0.34
CA GLU A 105 7.03 -5.18 1.21
C GLU A 105 6.63 -6.41 2.04
N VAL A 106 5.35 -6.54 2.43
CA VAL A 106 4.84 -7.80 3.03
C VAL A 106 4.99 -8.96 2.06
N ALA A 107 4.54 -8.80 0.81
CA ALA A 107 4.66 -9.83 -0.22
C ALA A 107 6.11 -10.26 -0.44
N ARG A 108 7.04 -9.29 -0.50
CA ARG A 108 8.49 -9.56 -0.57
C ARG A 108 9.00 -10.32 0.63
N ALA A 109 8.63 -9.90 1.84
CA ALA A 109 9.05 -10.58 3.06
C ALA A 109 8.55 -12.03 3.10
N LEU A 110 7.30 -12.28 2.70
CA LEU A 110 6.74 -13.63 2.57
C LEU A 110 7.50 -14.48 1.55
N SER A 111 7.87 -13.90 0.40
CA SER A 111 8.62 -14.59 -0.66
C SER A 111 10.06 -14.96 -0.26
N LEU A 112 10.56 -14.44 0.84
CA LEU A 112 11.91 -14.69 1.36
C LEU A 112 11.93 -15.61 2.59
N ARG A 113 10.76 -15.98 3.13
CA ARG A 113 10.67 -16.83 4.32
C ARG A 113 11.03 -18.29 3.98
N PRO A 114 11.99 -18.90 4.69
CA PRO A 114 12.44 -20.27 4.40
C PRO A 114 11.33 -21.32 4.53
N ASP A 115 10.42 -21.17 5.50
CA ASP A 115 9.29 -22.07 5.73
C ASP A 115 8.20 -22.00 4.65
N ILE A 116 8.16 -20.90 3.88
CA ILE A 116 7.26 -20.71 2.73
C ILE A 116 7.96 -21.10 1.43
N THR A 117 9.23 -20.71 1.26
CA THR A 117 9.95 -20.96 0.01
C THR A 117 10.47 -22.40 -0.10
N GLY A 118 10.61 -23.12 1.02
CA GLY A 118 11.04 -24.51 1.04
C GLY A 118 12.48 -24.72 0.56
N ASP A 119 12.88 -26.00 0.49
CA ASP A 119 14.13 -26.40 -0.14
C ASP A 119 13.97 -26.32 -1.68
N PRO A 120 14.80 -25.54 -2.38
CA PRO A 120 14.76 -25.46 -3.85
C PRO A 120 14.97 -26.79 -4.55
N ASP A 121 15.63 -27.75 -3.89
CA ASP A 121 15.96 -29.08 -4.42
C ASP A 121 14.89 -30.13 -4.09
N ALA A 122 13.94 -29.84 -3.21
CA ALA A 122 12.83 -30.72 -2.89
C ALA A 122 11.74 -30.62 -3.98
N GLY A 123 11.90 -31.29 -5.07
CA GLY A 123 11.01 -31.24 -6.24
C GLY A 123 9.52 -31.19 -5.92
N ASP A 124 8.80 -30.37 -6.69
CA ASP A 124 7.38 -29.97 -6.56
C ASP A 124 6.38 -31.09 -6.90
N LYS A 125 6.55 -32.31 -6.37
CA LYS A 125 5.66 -33.43 -6.67
C LYS A 125 4.54 -33.55 -5.65
N GLY A 126 3.43 -32.82 -5.87
CA GLY A 126 2.15 -33.05 -5.16
C GLY A 126 2.09 -32.51 -3.73
N ARG A 127 2.98 -31.64 -3.32
CA ARG A 127 2.93 -30.96 -2.03
C ARG A 127 1.88 -29.84 -2.07
N PRO A 128 1.03 -29.68 -1.06
CA PRO A 128 0.14 -28.52 -1.00
C PRO A 128 0.96 -27.21 -0.98
N PRO A 129 0.43 -26.13 -1.53
CA PRO A 129 1.14 -24.83 -1.51
C PRO A 129 1.44 -24.43 -0.07
N ALA A 130 2.64 -23.94 0.17
CA ALA A 130 3.06 -23.47 1.49
C ALA A 130 2.32 -22.19 1.92
N LEU A 131 1.71 -21.47 0.97
CA LEU A 131 0.87 -20.31 1.19
C LEU A 131 -0.09 -20.14 0.01
N THR A 132 -1.32 -19.70 0.27
CA THR A 132 -2.22 -19.22 -0.79
C THR A 132 -2.40 -17.72 -0.62
N VAL A 133 -2.07 -16.94 -1.65
CA VAL A 133 -2.24 -15.48 -1.66
C VAL A 133 -3.37 -15.12 -2.60
N VAL A 134 -4.36 -14.39 -2.08
CA VAL A 134 -5.44 -13.77 -2.84
C VAL A 134 -5.18 -12.26 -2.92
N THR A 135 -5.11 -11.71 -4.11
CA THR A 135 -4.78 -10.28 -4.26
C THR A 135 -5.52 -9.62 -5.42
N ASN A 136 -5.89 -8.36 -5.21
CA ASN A 136 -6.35 -7.46 -6.26
C ASN A 136 -5.20 -6.61 -6.85
N ALA A 137 -3.95 -6.82 -6.43
CA ALA A 137 -2.81 -6.01 -6.82
C ALA A 137 -1.91 -6.72 -7.84
N LEU A 138 -1.87 -6.22 -9.07
CA LEU A 138 -1.09 -6.80 -10.17
C LEU A 138 0.41 -6.84 -9.88
N ASN A 139 0.96 -5.83 -9.21
CA ASN A 139 2.36 -5.80 -8.84
C ASN A 139 2.72 -6.85 -7.78
N ILE A 140 1.81 -7.16 -6.85
CA ILE A 140 1.98 -8.22 -5.85
C ILE A 140 1.86 -9.59 -6.52
N ALA A 141 0.86 -9.78 -7.37
CA ALA A 141 0.73 -11.01 -8.14
C ALA A 141 1.99 -11.30 -8.96
N ASN A 142 2.53 -10.29 -9.66
CA ASN A 142 3.77 -10.42 -10.44
C ASN A 142 5.00 -10.72 -9.56
N GLU A 143 5.13 -10.08 -8.41
CA GLU A 143 6.24 -10.31 -7.46
C GLU A 143 6.27 -11.77 -6.96
N LEU A 144 5.10 -12.35 -6.71
CA LEU A 144 4.98 -13.69 -6.16
C LEU A 144 4.89 -14.79 -7.23
N ALA A 145 4.54 -14.46 -8.49
CA ALA A 145 4.32 -15.45 -9.56
C ALA A 145 5.53 -16.33 -9.88
N VAL A 146 6.73 -15.87 -9.52
CA VAL A 146 7.98 -16.63 -9.70
C VAL A 146 8.27 -17.59 -8.52
N ARG A 147 7.35 -17.73 -7.56
CA ARG A 147 7.49 -18.59 -6.37
C ARG A 147 6.52 -19.78 -6.48
N PRO A 148 6.96 -20.96 -6.94
CA PRO A 148 6.06 -22.10 -7.20
C PRO A 148 5.36 -22.61 -5.93
N GLN A 149 5.91 -22.36 -4.75
CA GLN A 149 5.36 -22.76 -3.45
C GLN A 149 4.21 -21.87 -2.98
N ILE A 150 4.00 -20.71 -3.64
CA ILE A 150 2.91 -19.78 -3.34
C ILE A 150 1.85 -19.90 -4.41
N LYS A 151 0.67 -20.39 -4.04
CA LYS A 151 -0.50 -20.35 -4.91
C LYS A 151 -1.05 -18.93 -4.96
N ILE A 152 -1.25 -18.37 -6.16
CA ILE A 152 -1.76 -17.02 -6.34
C ILE A 152 -3.14 -17.06 -6.96
N VAL A 153 -4.07 -16.35 -6.34
CA VAL A 153 -5.41 -16.08 -6.86
C VAL A 153 -5.53 -14.57 -7.06
N VAL A 154 -5.77 -14.16 -8.31
CA VAL A 154 -6.00 -12.75 -8.64
C VAL A 154 -7.50 -12.52 -8.79
N THR A 155 -8.05 -11.50 -8.13
CA THR A 155 -9.50 -11.26 -8.07
C THR A 155 -10.16 -10.96 -9.42
N GLY A 156 -9.38 -10.55 -10.43
CA GLY A 156 -9.95 -9.99 -11.65
C GLY A 156 -10.37 -8.53 -11.48
N GLY A 157 -11.01 -7.96 -12.49
CA GLY A 157 -11.49 -6.57 -12.46
C GLY A 157 -10.78 -5.64 -13.45
N VAL A 158 -11.00 -4.33 -13.31
CA VAL A 158 -10.39 -3.29 -14.12
C VAL A 158 -9.17 -2.70 -13.41
N ALA A 159 -8.03 -2.73 -14.08
CA ALA A 159 -6.77 -2.24 -13.52
C ALA A 159 -6.75 -0.71 -13.42
N ARG A 160 -6.50 -0.20 -12.22
CA ARG A 160 -6.28 1.20 -11.94
C ARG A 160 -4.77 1.52 -12.07
N SER A 161 -4.42 2.37 -13.02
CA SER A 161 -3.02 2.67 -13.36
C SER A 161 -2.22 3.33 -12.23
N GLN A 162 -2.88 4.03 -11.31
CA GLN A 162 -2.23 4.73 -10.19
C GLN A 162 -1.76 3.78 -9.09
N SER A 163 -2.55 2.72 -8.79
CA SER A 163 -2.29 1.80 -7.68
C SER A 163 -1.91 0.39 -8.13
N TYR A 164 -2.14 0.05 -9.41
CA TYR A 164 -2.07 -1.31 -9.96
C TYR A 164 -3.09 -2.27 -9.34
N GLU A 165 -4.09 -1.74 -8.65
CA GLU A 165 -5.17 -2.53 -8.08
C GLU A 165 -6.29 -2.76 -9.09
N LEU A 166 -6.84 -3.95 -9.06
CA LEU A 166 -8.02 -4.36 -9.79
C LEU A 166 -9.26 -3.95 -9.00
N THR A 167 -10.19 -3.27 -9.65
CA THR A 167 -11.40 -2.72 -9.03
C THR A 167 -12.62 -3.00 -9.91
N GLY A 168 -13.80 -2.64 -9.40
CA GLY A 168 -15.07 -2.78 -10.11
C GLY A 168 -15.78 -4.11 -9.87
N PRO A 169 -17.01 -4.28 -10.42
CA PRO A 169 -17.87 -5.43 -10.13
C PRO A 169 -17.25 -6.80 -10.43
N LEU A 170 -16.42 -6.87 -11.48
CA LEU A 170 -15.76 -8.10 -11.87
C LEU A 170 -14.67 -8.57 -10.87
N ALA A 171 -14.22 -7.71 -9.97
CA ALA A 171 -13.23 -8.07 -8.95
C ALA A 171 -13.85 -8.75 -7.73
N GLY A 172 -15.15 -8.55 -7.48
CA GLY A 172 -15.87 -9.10 -6.33
C GLY A 172 -16.15 -10.60 -6.44
N GLY A 173 -16.47 -11.09 -7.64
CA GLY A 173 -16.99 -12.45 -7.83
C GLY A 173 -16.09 -13.56 -7.29
N VAL A 174 -14.77 -13.43 -7.42
CA VAL A 174 -13.83 -14.41 -6.85
C VAL A 174 -13.89 -14.41 -5.32
N LEU A 175 -14.05 -13.23 -4.70
CA LEU A 175 -14.06 -13.07 -3.24
C LEU A 175 -15.33 -13.63 -2.60
N ASP A 176 -16.42 -13.76 -3.36
CA ASP A 176 -17.67 -14.37 -2.88
C ASP A 176 -17.55 -15.89 -2.67
N GLU A 177 -16.63 -16.54 -3.38
CA GLU A 177 -16.45 -17.99 -3.40
C GLU A 177 -15.31 -18.49 -2.48
N ILE A 178 -14.63 -17.59 -1.76
CA ILE A 178 -13.45 -17.96 -0.96
C ILE A 178 -13.54 -17.44 0.48
N ALA A 179 -12.83 -18.13 1.37
CA ALA A 179 -12.58 -17.69 2.73
C ALA A 179 -11.09 -17.43 2.93
N LEU A 180 -10.76 -16.42 3.74
CA LEU A 180 -9.41 -16.04 4.07
C LEU A 180 -9.14 -16.28 5.56
N ASP A 181 -7.93 -16.76 5.89
CA ASP A 181 -7.49 -16.80 7.27
C ASP A 181 -7.08 -15.40 7.74
N THR A 182 -6.30 -14.70 6.94
CA THR A 182 -5.82 -13.34 7.25
C THR A 182 -6.01 -12.42 6.04
N ALA A 183 -6.51 -11.19 6.26
CA ALA A 183 -6.43 -10.10 5.29
C ALA A 183 -5.41 -9.06 5.75
N VAL A 184 -4.46 -8.70 4.88
CA VAL A 184 -3.50 -7.62 5.10
C VAL A 184 -3.92 -6.42 4.28
N LEU A 185 -4.28 -5.35 4.96
CA LEU A 185 -4.78 -4.13 4.36
C LEU A 185 -3.69 -3.05 4.33
N GLY A 186 -3.34 -2.60 3.13
CA GLY A 186 -2.63 -1.34 2.91
C GLY A 186 -3.64 -0.19 2.91
N VAL A 187 -3.33 0.88 3.64
CA VAL A 187 -4.26 2.00 3.79
C VAL A 187 -3.60 3.34 3.50
N ASN A 188 -4.41 4.33 3.15
CA ASN A 188 -3.95 5.71 3.03
C ASN A 188 -4.09 6.47 4.35
N ALA A 189 -5.01 6.03 5.22
CA ALA A 189 -5.24 6.62 6.53
C ALA A 189 -5.90 5.60 7.47
N ILE A 190 -5.68 5.75 8.79
CA ILE A 190 -6.37 5.01 9.85
C ILE A 190 -6.60 5.93 11.05
N ASP A 191 -7.82 5.93 11.58
CA ASP A 191 -8.22 6.68 12.78
C ASP A 191 -9.20 5.86 13.65
N GLY A 192 -9.76 6.47 14.69
CA GLY A 192 -10.77 5.84 15.56
C GLY A 192 -12.06 5.40 14.86
N ARG A 193 -12.27 5.76 13.59
CA ARG A 193 -13.40 5.30 12.77
C ARG A 193 -13.07 4.12 11.87
N GLY A 194 -11.77 3.77 11.73
CA GLY A 194 -11.32 2.64 10.94
C GLY A 194 -10.28 2.99 9.87
N ALA A 195 -10.16 2.11 8.91
CA ALA A 195 -9.19 2.15 7.81
C ALA A 195 -9.79 2.80 6.55
N HIS A 196 -9.01 3.65 5.88
CA HIS A 196 -9.47 4.45 4.73
C HIS A 196 -8.48 4.43 3.57
N VAL A 197 -9.01 4.54 2.36
CA VAL A 197 -8.26 4.72 1.10
C VAL A 197 -8.79 5.91 0.31
N HIS A 198 -8.03 6.38 -0.69
CA HIS A 198 -8.42 7.54 -1.49
C HIS A 198 -9.48 7.24 -2.55
N HIS A 199 -9.61 5.97 -2.96
CA HIS A 199 -10.47 5.59 -4.08
C HIS A 199 -11.57 4.61 -3.63
N GLU A 200 -12.83 4.89 -3.98
CA GLU A 200 -13.99 4.09 -3.58
C GLU A 200 -13.99 2.68 -4.17
N GLY A 201 -13.48 2.53 -5.39
CA GLY A 201 -13.35 1.21 -6.02
C GLY A 201 -12.34 0.32 -5.31
N GLU A 202 -11.22 0.88 -4.81
CA GLU A 202 -10.27 0.17 -3.95
C GLU A 202 -10.92 -0.17 -2.60
N ALA A 203 -11.61 0.81 -1.98
CA ALA A 203 -12.31 0.59 -0.71
C ALA A 203 -13.32 -0.56 -0.81
N SER A 204 -14.05 -0.68 -1.91
CA SER A 204 -15.04 -1.73 -2.12
C SER A 204 -14.39 -3.12 -2.12
N ILE A 205 -13.32 -3.33 -2.88
CA ILE A 205 -12.64 -4.63 -2.96
C ILE A 205 -11.87 -4.94 -1.67
N ASN A 206 -11.19 -3.95 -1.09
CA ASN A 206 -10.45 -4.13 0.15
C ASN A 206 -11.38 -4.44 1.33
N ARG A 207 -12.62 -3.92 1.31
CA ARG A 207 -13.68 -4.28 2.26
C ARG A 207 -14.07 -5.75 2.12
N LEU A 208 -14.30 -6.24 0.89
CA LEU A 208 -14.62 -7.65 0.67
C LEU A 208 -13.50 -8.56 1.17
N LEU A 209 -12.23 -8.23 0.94
CA LEU A 209 -11.10 -8.97 1.50
C LEU A 209 -11.15 -9.00 3.03
N ALA A 210 -11.45 -7.87 3.69
CA ALA A 210 -11.58 -7.80 5.14
C ALA A 210 -12.77 -8.62 5.66
N GLU A 211 -13.92 -8.57 4.99
CA GLU A 211 -15.14 -9.31 5.37
C GLU A 211 -15.01 -10.83 5.20
N ARG A 212 -14.16 -11.28 4.28
CA ARG A 212 -13.92 -12.73 4.04
C ARG A 212 -12.83 -13.31 4.93
N ALA A 213 -12.11 -12.48 5.71
CA ALA A 213 -11.01 -12.91 6.55
C ALA A 213 -11.46 -13.14 8.00
N ARG A 214 -10.84 -14.13 8.65
CA ARG A 214 -11.00 -14.37 10.09
C ARG A 214 -10.23 -13.34 10.92
N ARG A 215 -9.13 -12.81 10.35
CA ARG A 215 -8.25 -11.84 11.00
C ARG A 215 -7.86 -10.74 10.01
N VAL A 216 -7.94 -9.50 10.47
CA VAL A 216 -7.59 -8.31 9.67
C VAL A 216 -6.35 -7.64 10.27
N ILE A 217 -5.30 -7.54 9.47
CA ILE A 217 -4.07 -6.81 9.80
C ILE A 217 -4.00 -5.55 8.94
N VAL A 218 -3.90 -4.40 9.56
CA VAL A 218 -3.57 -3.14 8.87
C VAL A 218 -2.06 -2.93 8.91
N ALA A 219 -1.44 -2.80 7.74
CA ALA A 219 -0.02 -2.51 7.56
C ALA A 219 0.17 -1.05 7.12
N ALA A 220 0.55 -0.17 8.05
CA ALA A 220 0.63 1.26 7.79
C ALA A 220 1.76 1.93 8.56
N ASP A 221 2.53 2.78 7.92
CA ASP A 221 3.48 3.64 8.61
C ASP A 221 2.76 4.70 9.46
N SER A 222 3.42 5.19 10.52
CA SER A 222 2.85 6.12 11.50
C SER A 222 2.29 7.40 10.90
N SER A 223 2.77 7.83 9.73
CA SER A 223 2.26 9.02 9.03
C SER A 223 0.81 8.87 8.55
N LYS A 224 0.26 7.65 8.57
CA LYS A 224 -1.12 7.34 8.15
C LYS A 224 -2.11 7.39 9.32
N THR A 225 -1.63 7.44 10.54
CA THR A 225 -2.47 7.44 11.74
C THR A 225 -3.05 8.82 12.03
N GLY A 226 -4.24 8.84 12.67
CA GLY A 226 -4.94 10.07 13.01
C GLY A 226 -5.46 10.87 11.80
N ARG A 227 -5.50 10.27 10.62
CA ARG A 227 -5.95 10.89 9.37
C ARG A 227 -7.13 10.13 8.78
N ARG A 228 -7.82 10.77 7.85
CA ARG A 228 -8.87 10.16 7.02
C ARG A 228 -8.56 10.31 5.55
N ALA A 229 -9.02 9.33 4.78
CA ALA A 229 -9.09 9.43 3.33
C ALA A 229 -10.56 9.34 2.87
N PHE A 230 -10.81 9.48 1.59
CA PHE A 230 -12.15 9.65 1.04
C PHE A 230 -13.10 8.48 1.33
N ALA A 231 -12.62 7.23 1.15
CA ALA A 231 -13.46 6.04 1.25
C ALA A 231 -13.03 5.14 2.40
N ARG A 232 -13.97 4.73 3.25
CA ARG A 232 -13.73 3.79 4.35
C ARG A 232 -13.72 2.35 3.82
N VAL A 233 -12.68 1.61 4.18
CA VAL A 233 -12.53 0.18 3.93
C VAL A 233 -13.30 -0.62 4.97
N CYS A 234 -12.95 -0.45 6.25
CA CYS A 234 -13.58 -1.17 7.36
C CYS A 234 -13.65 -0.27 8.61
N GLY A 235 -14.51 -0.62 9.55
CA GLY A 235 -14.55 0.01 10.87
C GLY A 235 -13.39 -0.44 11.74
N LEU A 236 -13.01 0.37 12.75
CA LEU A 236 -11.93 0.02 13.65
C LEU A 236 -12.16 -1.30 14.41
N PRO A 237 -13.39 -1.66 14.84
CA PRO A 237 -13.65 -2.96 15.48
C PRO A 237 -13.41 -4.19 14.60
N GLN A 238 -13.24 -4.01 13.28
CA GLN A 238 -12.89 -5.10 12.36
C GLN A 238 -11.38 -5.28 12.20
N VAL A 239 -10.57 -4.40 12.80
CA VAL A 239 -9.11 -4.46 12.73
C VAL A 239 -8.58 -5.18 13.97
N ASP A 240 -8.00 -6.35 13.79
CA ASP A 240 -7.40 -7.12 14.90
C ASP A 240 -6.00 -6.62 15.25
N VAL A 241 -5.23 -6.25 14.23
CA VAL A 241 -3.82 -5.86 14.40
C VAL A 241 -3.49 -4.64 13.54
N LEU A 242 -2.83 -3.66 14.16
CA LEU A 242 -2.14 -2.59 13.46
C LEU A 242 -0.62 -2.82 13.58
N VAL A 243 0.04 -3.06 12.46
CA VAL A 243 1.50 -3.10 12.39
C VAL A 243 2.00 -1.78 11.82
N THR A 244 2.83 -1.08 12.59
CA THR A 244 3.32 0.26 12.27
C THR A 244 4.78 0.44 12.67
N ASP A 245 5.39 1.57 12.33
CA ASP A 245 6.74 1.92 12.79
C ASP A 245 6.72 2.59 14.18
N ALA A 246 7.93 2.72 14.78
CA ALA A 246 8.12 3.31 16.10
C ALA A 246 7.69 4.78 16.22
N GLY A 247 7.43 5.47 15.11
CA GLY A 247 6.98 6.86 15.08
C GLY A 247 5.54 7.08 15.56
N LEU A 248 4.77 6.02 15.81
CA LEU A 248 3.43 6.14 16.39
C LEU A 248 3.53 6.57 17.86
N GLY A 249 2.97 7.75 18.19
CA GLY A 249 2.95 8.28 19.57
C GLY A 249 2.12 7.43 20.53
N GLU A 250 2.46 7.48 21.82
CA GLU A 250 1.84 6.61 22.85
C GLU A 250 0.34 6.87 23.02
N GLU A 251 -0.11 8.12 22.93
CA GLU A 251 -1.54 8.46 22.98
C GLU A 251 -2.34 7.75 21.86
N ALA A 252 -1.82 7.77 20.63
CA ALA A 252 -2.45 7.07 19.51
C ALA A 252 -2.42 5.54 19.70
N ARG A 253 -1.32 5.00 20.25
CA ARG A 253 -1.21 3.57 20.59
C ARG A 253 -2.25 3.17 21.63
N ALA A 254 -2.40 3.96 22.70
CA ALA A 254 -3.40 3.73 23.73
C ALA A 254 -4.82 3.74 23.13
N GLY A 255 -5.15 4.73 22.29
CA GLY A 255 -6.46 4.81 21.65
C GLY A 255 -6.78 3.60 20.76
N PHE A 256 -5.82 3.04 20.04
CA PHE A 256 -6.03 1.79 19.29
C PHE A 256 -6.20 0.58 20.20
N ARG A 257 -5.40 0.46 21.27
CA ARG A 257 -5.52 -0.64 22.24
C ARG A 257 -6.87 -0.61 22.98
N ASP A 258 -7.32 0.58 23.38
CA ASP A 258 -8.61 0.78 24.06
C ASP A 258 -9.80 0.40 23.14
N ALA A 259 -9.61 0.55 21.83
CA ALA A 259 -10.56 0.08 20.83
C ALA A 259 -10.45 -1.41 20.49
N GLY A 260 -9.60 -2.18 21.18
CA GLY A 260 -9.41 -3.61 20.99
C GLY A 260 -8.39 -4.00 19.91
N VAL A 261 -7.67 -3.04 19.31
CA VAL A 261 -6.68 -3.29 18.28
C VAL A 261 -5.32 -3.61 18.89
N ARG A 262 -4.73 -4.77 18.58
CA ARG A 262 -3.36 -5.08 18.98
C ARG A 262 -2.39 -4.26 18.15
N VAL A 263 -1.56 -3.43 18.76
CA VAL A 263 -0.57 -2.57 18.08
C VAL A 263 0.81 -3.21 18.16
N VAL A 264 1.42 -3.46 17.00
CA VAL A 264 2.81 -3.93 16.85
C VAL A 264 3.61 -2.79 16.21
N ALA A 265 4.52 -2.20 16.98
CA ALA A 265 5.41 -1.11 16.51
C ALA A 265 6.84 -1.63 16.32
N VAL A 266 7.44 -1.38 15.14
CA VAL A 266 8.74 -1.90 14.69
C VAL A 266 9.68 -0.84 14.16
#